data_178bf575f20bf6b30b76adcde0e82193
#
_entry.id   178bf575f20bf6b30b76adcde0e82193
#
_cell.length_a   1.000
_cell.length_b   1.000
_cell.length_c   1.000
_cell.angle_alpha   90.00
_cell.angle_beta   90.00
_cell.angle_gamma   90.00
#
_symmetry.space_group_name_H-M   'P 1'
#
loop_
_entity.id
_entity.type
_entity.pdbx_description
1 polymer ?
#
loop_
_entity_poly.entity_id
_entity_poly.type
_entity_poly.pdbx_seq_one_letter_code
_entity_poly.pdbx_strand_id
1 'polypeptide(L)'
;MSKIFAYTVGTLGTARETVPYAYTNSAWKDQLTSYDGESITYDASGNPTNYLGATLVWEGQRLKSYTPKDASSGRANSYVYSYDENGIRTRKTIGSTVTDYYYNGTLLMGTVKTTTNSDGSTTTSKLRFSYDADGKVVAVNYNGNYYYYLRNAQSDIVKLIDKTGATVVEYRYDSWGKLLSTSGSLASTLGKNNPFRYRGYGLRDLRLSCLLSGSSFTVGWSRTLLMLS
;
A
#
# COMPACT_ATOMS: atom_id res chain seq x y z
N MET A 1 -3.56 -0.85 28.20
CA MET A 1 -2.25 -1.43 27.85
C MET A 1 -1.49 -0.42 27.01
N SER A 2 -0.17 -0.25 27.18
CA SER A 2 0.60 0.69 26.36
C SER A 2 1.86 -0.01 25.84
N LYS A 3 2.30 0.36 24.64
CA LYS A 3 3.55 -0.12 24.03
C LYS A 3 4.56 1.01 23.92
N ILE A 4 5.83 0.67 24.17
CA ILE A 4 6.97 1.58 24.09
C ILE A 4 7.64 1.35 22.74
N PHE A 5 7.77 2.39 21.90
CA PHE A 5 8.19 2.25 20.50
C PHE A 5 9.62 2.73 20.19
N ALA A 6 10.25 3.50 21.06
CA ALA A 6 11.60 3.96 20.79
C ALA A 6 12.44 4.11 22.05
N TYR A 7 13.71 3.69 21.94
CA TYR A 7 14.74 3.86 22.95
C TYR A 7 15.92 4.65 22.38
N THR A 8 16.65 5.33 23.23
CA THR A 8 17.93 5.92 22.86
C THR A 8 18.97 4.80 22.73
N VAL A 9 19.77 4.82 21.65
CA VAL A 9 20.81 3.81 21.41
C VAL A 9 21.76 3.72 22.59
N GLY A 10 21.93 2.53 23.15
CA GLY A 10 22.94 2.20 24.17
C GLY A 10 22.48 2.16 25.62
N THR A 11 21.25 2.57 25.95
CA THR A 11 20.71 2.46 27.32
C THR A 11 19.21 2.23 27.25
N LEU A 12 18.70 1.22 27.95
CA LEU A 12 17.29 1.07 28.26
C LEU A 12 16.90 2.21 29.23
N GLY A 13 16.62 3.36 28.66
CA GLY A 13 16.19 4.56 29.37
C GLY A 13 14.71 4.82 29.25
N THR A 14 14.30 6.06 29.50
CA THR A 14 12.92 6.50 29.32
C THR A 14 12.49 6.34 27.86
N ALA A 15 11.33 5.76 27.64
CA ALA A 15 10.75 5.64 26.31
C ALA A 15 10.62 7.01 25.63
N ARG A 16 10.98 7.11 24.37
CA ARG A 16 10.80 8.31 23.56
C ARG A 16 9.33 8.56 23.21
N GLU A 17 8.58 7.48 23.05
CA GLU A 17 7.18 7.53 22.68
C GLU A 17 6.45 6.37 23.35
N THR A 18 5.28 6.64 23.91
CA THR A 18 4.37 5.63 24.47
C THR A 18 3.05 5.75 23.76
N VAL A 19 2.61 4.67 23.10
CA VAL A 19 1.33 4.61 22.42
C VAL A 19 0.36 3.78 23.24
N PRO A 20 -0.72 4.38 23.80
CA PRO A 20 -1.74 3.65 24.54
C PRO A 20 -2.64 2.84 23.59
N TYR A 21 -3.04 1.65 24.07
CA TYR A 21 -4.03 0.78 23.43
C TYR A 21 -5.16 0.50 24.41
N ALA A 22 -6.40 0.44 23.92
CA ALA A 22 -7.52 0.02 24.72
C ALA A 22 -8.33 -1.08 24.02
N TYR A 23 -8.84 -2.01 24.85
CA TYR A 23 -9.71 -3.14 24.48
C TYR A 23 -10.87 -3.14 25.46
N THR A 24 -11.86 -2.29 25.22
CA THR A 24 -12.96 -2.03 26.16
C THR A 24 -14.26 -2.71 25.77
N ASN A 25 -14.30 -3.42 24.62
CA ASN A 25 -15.48 -4.15 24.20
C ASN A 25 -15.66 -5.41 25.03
N SER A 26 -16.70 -5.47 25.84
CA SER A 26 -16.99 -6.61 26.72
C SER A 26 -17.44 -7.86 25.95
N ALA A 27 -18.10 -7.68 24.81
CA ALA A 27 -18.56 -8.77 23.95
C ALA A 27 -17.45 -9.35 23.07
N TRP A 28 -16.48 -8.52 22.71
CA TRP A 28 -15.32 -8.92 21.90
C TRP A 28 -14.03 -8.37 22.52
N LYS A 29 -13.47 -9.12 23.46
CA LYS A 29 -12.36 -8.66 24.30
C LYS A 29 -11.06 -8.36 23.55
N ASP A 30 -10.86 -8.98 22.38
CA ASP A 30 -9.67 -8.77 21.55
C ASP A 30 -9.85 -7.65 20.52
N GLN A 31 -11.02 -6.98 20.51
CA GLN A 31 -11.27 -5.86 19.60
C GLN A 31 -10.60 -4.61 20.13
N LEU A 32 -9.65 -4.06 19.36
CA LEU A 32 -8.97 -2.81 19.67
C LEU A 32 -9.94 -1.63 19.56
N THR A 33 -10.25 -0.99 20.67
CA THR A 33 -11.23 0.11 20.73
C THR A 33 -10.61 1.49 20.74
N SER A 34 -9.31 1.59 21.02
CA SER A 34 -8.56 2.85 20.97
C SER A 34 -7.09 2.58 20.66
N TYR A 35 -6.49 3.46 19.88
CA TYR A 35 -5.08 3.48 19.54
C TYR A 35 -4.55 4.92 19.57
N ASP A 36 -3.47 5.18 20.29
CA ASP A 36 -2.84 6.50 20.44
C ASP A 36 -3.83 7.59 20.90
N GLY A 37 -4.77 7.21 21.79
CA GLY A 37 -5.81 8.12 22.31
C GLY A 37 -7.00 8.34 21.37
N GLU A 38 -6.95 7.87 20.12
CA GLU A 38 -8.03 7.97 19.15
C GLU A 38 -8.94 6.74 19.23
N SER A 39 -10.25 6.94 19.29
CA SER A 39 -11.24 5.86 19.32
C SER A 39 -11.37 5.19 17.95
N ILE A 40 -11.58 3.87 17.97
CA ILE A 40 -11.86 3.07 16.78
C ILE A 40 -13.31 2.61 16.85
N THR A 41 -14.09 2.90 15.81
CA THR A 41 -15.47 2.44 15.68
C THR A 41 -15.57 1.33 14.63
N TYR A 42 -16.58 0.46 14.79
CA TYR A 42 -16.76 -0.74 13.96
C TYR A 42 -18.20 -0.84 13.48
N ASP A 43 -18.39 -1.46 12.30
CA ASP A 43 -19.72 -1.90 11.84
C ASP A 43 -20.13 -3.23 12.52
N ALA A 44 -21.34 -3.70 12.21
CA ALA A 44 -21.87 -4.95 12.76
C ALA A 44 -21.08 -6.20 12.31
N SER A 45 -20.31 -6.10 11.24
CA SER A 45 -19.44 -7.17 10.71
C SER A 45 -18.06 -7.15 11.32
N GLY A 46 -17.76 -6.17 12.20
CA GLY A 46 -16.44 -6.00 12.83
C GLY A 46 -15.42 -5.27 11.97
N ASN A 47 -15.82 -4.63 10.88
CA ASN A 47 -14.93 -3.80 10.10
C ASN A 47 -14.78 -2.43 10.75
N PRO A 48 -13.57 -1.84 10.88
CA PRO A 48 -13.41 -0.50 11.42
C PRO A 48 -14.03 0.54 10.48
N THR A 49 -14.86 1.41 11.03
CA THR A 49 -15.48 2.52 10.30
C THR A 49 -14.76 3.84 10.52
N ASN A 50 -14.02 3.94 11.64
CA ASN A 50 -13.08 5.02 11.92
C ASN A 50 -11.78 4.44 12.47
N TYR A 51 -10.63 4.95 11.98
CA TYR A 51 -9.32 4.59 12.49
C TYR A 51 -8.34 5.76 12.30
N LEU A 52 -7.72 6.22 13.38
CA LEU A 52 -6.83 7.39 13.40
C LEU A 52 -7.42 8.63 12.70
N GLY A 53 -8.71 8.86 12.92
CA GLY A 53 -9.45 9.97 12.33
C GLY A 53 -9.79 9.80 10.84
N ALA A 54 -9.39 8.70 10.21
CA ALA A 54 -9.82 8.35 8.86
C ALA A 54 -11.17 7.64 8.89
N THR A 55 -12.02 7.90 7.89
CA THR A 55 -13.30 7.23 7.69
C THR A 55 -13.15 6.10 6.69
N LEU A 56 -13.66 4.91 7.03
CA LEU A 56 -13.67 3.73 6.18
C LEU A 56 -15.11 3.30 5.91
N VAL A 57 -15.44 3.04 4.65
CA VAL A 57 -16.75 2.51 4.23
C VAL A 57 -16.54 1.14 3.63
N TRP A 58 -17.35 0.19 4.06
CA TRP A 58 -17.24 -1.20 3.68
C TRP A 58 -18.49 -1.70 2.94
N GLU A 59 -18.29 -2.68 2.10
CA GLU A 59 -19.35 -3.48 1.45
C GLU A 59 -19.05 -4.95 1.76
N GLY A 60 -19.73 -5.50 2.78
CA GLY A 60 -19.32 -6.75 3.39
C GLY A 60 -17.94 -6.63 4.02
N GLN A 61 -16.98 -7.43 3.56
CA GLN A 61 -15.57 -7.37 4.00
C GLN A 61 -14.66 -6.64 3.01
N ARG A 62 -15.23 -5.92 2.02
CA ARG A 62 -14.47 -5.19 1.00
C ARG A 62 -14.48 -3.71 1.31
N LEU A 63 -13.29 -3.10 1.41
CA LEU A 63 -13.18 -1.66 1.64
C LEU A 63 -13.62 -0.91 0.39
N LYS A 64 -14.75 -0.20 0.46
CA LYS A 64 -15.31 0.59 -0.63
C LYS A 64 -14.66 1.96 -0.76
N SER A 65 -14.43 2.62 0.37
CA SER A 65 -13.71 3.88 0.39
C SER A 65 -12.91 4.08 1.68
N TYR A 66 -11.85 4.87 1.55
CA TYR A 66 -11.01 5.34 2.63
C TYR A 66 -10.84 6.86 2.50
N THR A 67 -11.22 7.59 3.53
CA THR A 67 -11.11 9.04 3.58
C THR A 67 -10.17 9.42 4.72
N PRO A 68 -8.93 9.87 4.42
CA PRO A 68 -7.98 10.30 5.45
C PRO A 68 -8.53 11.44 6.29
N LYS A 69 -8.06 11.57 7.55
CA LYS A 69 -8.41 12.67 8.45
C LYS A 69 -8.23 14.06 7.80
N ASP A 70 -7.16 14.22 7.01
CA ASP A 70 -6.82 15.49 6.36
C ASP A 70 -7.52 15.75 5.02
N ALA A 71 -8.40 14.84 4.57
CA ALA A 71 -9.14 15.01 3.31
C ALA A 71 -10.10 16.22 3.36
N SER A 72 -10.71 16.49 4.53
CA SER A 72 -11.60 17.63 4.72
C SER A 72 -10.87 18.98 4.61
N SER A 73 -9.58 19.04 4.86
CA SER A 73 -8.73 20.23 4.71
C SER A 73 -8.12 20.39 3.31
N GLY A 74 -8.45 19.47 2.36
CA GLY A 74 -7.89 19.46 1.02
C GLY A 74 -6.42 18.97 0.94
N ARG A 75 -5.84 18.53 2.06
CA ARG A 75 -4.45 18.07 2.13
C ARG A 75 -4.27 16.63 1.65
N ALA A 76 -5.34 15.85 1.61
CA ALA A 76 -5.32 14.47 1.13
C ALA A 76 -6.58 14.17 0.31
N ASN A 77 -6.48 13.22 -0.61
CA ASN A 77 -7.60 12.76 -1.40
C ASN A 77 -8.24 11.52 -0.76
N SER A 78 -9.54 11.37 -0.93
CA SER A 78 -10.23 10.11 -0.64
C SER A 78 -9.88 9.05 -1.68
N TYR A 79 -9.90 7.80 -1.25
CA TYR A 79 -9.66 6.61 -2.06
C TYR A 79 -10.99 5.89 -2.25
N VAL A 80 -11.32 5.52 -3.48
CA VAL A 80 -12.49 4.69 -3.80
C VAL A 80 -12.03 3.45 -4.54
N TYR A 81 -12.60 2.30 -4.18
CA TYR A 81 -12.22 1.01 -4.72
C TYR A 81 -13.42 0.31 -5.35
N SER A 82 -13.19 -0.39 -6.46
CA SER A 82 -14.16 -1.30 -7.07
C SER A 82 -13.56 -2.69 -7.16
N TYR A 83 -14.43 -3.70 -7.07
CA TYR A 83 -14.05 -5.10 -7.06
C TYR A 83 -14.90 -5.88 -8.05
N ASP A 84 -14.38 -7.00 -8.56
CA ASP A 84 -15.16 -7.97 -9.28
C ASP A 84 -15.96 -8.88 -8.33
N GLU A 85 -16.70 -9.81 -8.90
CA GLU A 85 -17.51 -10.80 -8.16
C GLU A 85 -16.67 -11.69 -7.23
N ASN A 86 -15.40 -11.95 -7.59
CA ASN A 86 -14.46 -12.75 -6.80
C ASN A 86 -13.75 -11.93 -5.68
N GLY A 87 -14.07 -10.64 -5.56
CA GLY A 87 -13.45 -9.75 -4.57
C GLY A 87 -12.06 -9.27 -4.95
N ILE A 88 -11.69 -9.40 -6.21
CA ILE A 88 -10.43 -8.87 -6.73
C ILE A 88 -10.63 -7.39 -7.09
N ARG A 89 -9.77 -6.51 -6.56
CA ARG A 89 -9.87 -5.08 -6.83
C ARG A 89 -9.55 -4.77 -8.28
N THR A 90 -10.53 -4.25 -9.02
CA THR A 90 -10.43 -3.91 -10.45
C THR A 90 -10.17 -2.43 -10.69
N ARG A 91 -10.48 -1.56 -9.72
CA ARG A 91 -10.28 -0.11 -9.86
C ARG A 91 -9.92 0.56 -8.54
N LYS A 92 -9.06 1.57 -8.62
CA LYS A 92 -8.76 2.53 -7.54
C LYS A 92 -8.88 3.94 -8.09
N THR A 93 -9.64 4.80 -7.41
CA THR A 93 -9.76 6.23 -7.73
C THR A 93 -9.19 7.06 -6.57
N ILE A 94 -8.36 8.05 -6.89
CA ILE A 94 -7.78 9.00 -5.93
C ILE A 94 -7.89 10.38 -6.56
N GLY A 95 -8.83 11.22 -6.06
CA GLY A 95 -9.12 12.51 -6.67
C GLY A 95 -9.43 12.36 -8.17
N SER A 96 -8.69 13.07 -9.02
CA SER A 96 -8.82 13.01 -10.49
C SER A 96 -8.08 11.84 -11.15
N THR A 97 -7.47 10.95 -10.37
CA THR A 97 -6.70 9.82 -10.90
C THR A 97 -7.45 8.51 -10.72
N VAL A 98 -7.65 7.79 -11.83
CA VAL A 98 -8.23 6.45 -11.87
C VAL A 98 -7.15 5.46 -12.27
N THR A 99 -7.08 4.33 -11.57
CA THR A 99 -6.21 3.20 -11.94
C THR A 99 -7.06 1.96 -12.10
N ASP A 100 -7.09 1.41 -13.31
CA ASP A 100 -7.72 0.13 -13.64
C ASP A 100 -6.68 -0.99 -13.59
N TYR A 101 -7.09 -2.14 -13.07
CA TYR A 101 -6.26 -3.34 -12.90
C TYR A 101 -6.84 -4.47 -13.74
N TYR A 102 -5.99 -5.13 -14.50
CA TYR A 102 -6.36 -6.22 -15.41
C TYR A 102 -5.68 -7.51 -14.96
N TYR A 103 -6.45 -8.58 -14.80
CA TYR A 103 -5.96 -9.85 -14.26
C TYR A 103 -6.21 -11.01 -15.22
N ASN A 104 -5.37 -12.05 -15.10
CA ASN A 104 -5.64 -13.39 -15.56
C ASN A 104 -5.64 -14.30 -14.34
N GLY A 105 -6.83 -14.76 -13.91
CA GLY A 105 -6.99 -15.36 -12.60
C GLY A 105 -6.55 -14.39 -11.49
N THR A 106 -5.54 -14.77 -10.72
CA THR A 106 -4.98 -13.93 -9.66
C THR A 106 -3.76 -13.11 -10.09
N LEU A 107 -3.22 -13.35 -11.29
CA LEU A 107 -2.05 -12.64 -11.79
C LEU A 107 -2.43 -11.28 -12.35
N LEU A 108 -1.77 -10.23 -11.89
CA LEU A 108 -1.95 -8.87 -12.41
C LEU A 108 -1.24 -8.74 -13.76
N MET A 109 -1.98 -8.72 -14.85
CA MET A 109 -1.43 -8.63 -16.22
C MET A 109 -1.10 -7.20 -16.62
N GLY A 110 -1.76 -6.22 -16.03
CA GLY A 110 -1.47 -4.82 -16.34
C GLY A 110 -2.28 -3.84 -15.53
N THR A 111 -1.88 -2.56 -15.64
CA THR A 111 -2.63 -1.43 -15.10
C THR A 111 -2.71 -0.31 -16.12
N VAL A 112 -3.82 0.42 -16.10
CA VAL A 112 -3.99 1.68 -16.82
C VAL A 112 -4.31 2.75 -15.80
N LYS A 113 -3.42 3.73 -15.67
CA LYS A 113 -3.60 4.88 -14.79
C LYS A 113 -3.91 6.09 -15.63
N THR A 114 -5.07 6.69 -15.43
CA THR A 114 -5.52 7.91 -16.12
C THR A 114 -5.69 9.03 -15.10
N THR A 115 -5.07 10.15 -15.34
CA THR A 115 -5.22 11.38 -14.53
C THR A 115 -5.89 12.44 -15.39
N THR A 116 -7.00 13.00 -14.92
CA THR A 116 -7.65 14.17 -15.53
C THR A 116 -7.00 15.42 -14.96
N ASN A 117 -6.41 16.23 -15.82
CA ASN A 117 -5.76 17.49 -15.46
C ASN A 117 -6.80 18.60 -15.24
N SER A 118 -6.39 19.72 -14.67
CA SER A 118 -7.28 20.86 -14.40
C SER A 118 -7.87 21.51 -15.66
N ASP A 119 -7.21 21.34 -16.81
CA ASP A 119 -7.68 21.81 -18.12
C ASP A 119 -8.64 20.82 -18.81
N GLY A 120 -9.01 19.71 -18.16
CA GLY A 120 -9.83 18.65 -18.71
C GLY A 120 -9.10 17.64 -19.61
N SER A 121 -7.84 17.86 -19.91
CA SER A 121 -7.02 16.88 -20.64
C SER A 121 -6.71 15.65 -19.76
N THR A 122 -6.35 14.53 -20.40
CA THR A 122 -6.02 13.30 -19.67
C THR A 122 -4.59 12.85 -19.96
N THR A 123 -3.89 12.44 -18.90
CA THR A 123 -2.59 11.78 -18.99
C THR A 123 -2.75 10.31 -18.64
N THR A 124 -2.30 9.42 -19.52
CA THR A 124 -2.43 7.97 -19.33
C THR A 124 -1.07 7.30 -19.24
N SER A 125 -0.93 6.41 -18.27
CA SER A 125 0.23 5.56 -18.08
C SER A 125 -0.21 4.09 -18.08
N LYS A 126 0.39 3.27 -18.96
CA LYS A 126 0.05 1.86 -19.14
C LYS A 126 1.22 0.99 -18.74
N LEU A 127 0.95 0.00 -17.90
CA LEU A 127 1.88 -1.06 -17.52
C LEU A 127 1.30 -2.40 -17.97
N ARG A 128 2.13 -3.24 -18.60
CA ARG A 128 1.81 -4.64 -18.91
C ARG A 128 2.93 -5.51 -18.37
N PHE A 129 2.59 -6.56 -17.65
CA PHE A 129 3.55 -7.40 -16.95
C PHE A 129 3.73 -8.73 -17.67
N SER A 130 4.97 -9.20 -17.70
CA SER A 130 5.33 -10.55 -18.18
C SER A 130 5.87 -11.37 -17.02
N TYR A 131 5.53 -12.64 -17.02
CA TYR A 131 5.86 -13.59 -15.96
C TYR A 131 6.66 -14.76 -16.52
N ASP A 132 7.49 -15.37 -15.69
CA ASP A 132 8.11 -16.65 -15.97
C ASP A 132 7.14 -17.82 -15.71
N ALA A 133 7.62 -19.04 -15.91
CA ALA A 133 6.84 -20.26 -15.69
C ALA A 133 6.43 -20.46 -14.22
N ASP A 134 7.16 -19.87 -13.28
CA ASP A 134 6.88 -19.93 -11.84
C ASP A 134 5.92 -18.83 -11.38
N GLY A 135 5.43 -18.00 -12.30
CA GLY A 135 4.54 -16.86 -11.99
C GLY A 135 5.25 -15.67 -11.37
N LYS A 136 6.57 -15.58 -11.46
CA LYS A 136 7.34 -14.41 -11.02
C LYS A 136 7.38 -13.37 -12.12
N VAL A 137 7.09 -12.10 -11.79
CA VAL A 137 7.17 -11.02 -12.77
C VAL A 137 8.62 -10.82 -13.24
N VAL A 138 8.88 -10.86 -14.55
CA VAL A 138 10.23 -10.72 -15.13
C VAL A 138 10.42 -9.46 -15.93
N ALA A 139 9.35 -8.92 -16.53
CA ALA A 139 9.42 -7.70 -17.31
C ALA A 139 8.14 -6.87 -17.19
N VAL A 140 8.28 -5.59 -17.49
CA VAL A 140 7.16 -4.66 -17.63
C VAL A 140 7.30 -3.89 -18.95
N ASN A 141 6.21 -3.83 -19.71
CA ASN A 141 6.08 -2.87 -20.80
C ASN A 141 5.42 -1.60 -20.23
N TYR A 142 6.15 -0.51 -20.24
CA TYR A 142 5.69 0.82 -19.80
C TYR A 142 5.54 1.73 -21.00
N ASN A 143 4.30 2.05 -21.36
CA ASN A 143 3.97 2.91 -22.49
C ASN A 143 4.68 2.51 -23.83
N GLY A 144 4.80 1.19 -24.07
CA GLY A 144 5.44 0.66 -25.29
C GLY A 144 6.91 0.22 -25.13
N ASN A 145 7.59 0.64 -24.08
CA ASN A 145 8.99 0.27 -23.84
C ASN A 145 9.10 -0.85 -22.80
N TYR A 146 10.01 -1.82 -23.04
CA TYR A 146 10.25 -2.93 -22.13
C TYR A 146 11.36 -2.63 -21.14
N TYR A 147 11.12 -3.02 -19.88
CA TYR A 147 12.08 -2.96 -18.79
C TYR A 147 12.05 -4.28 -18.02
N TYR A 148 13.19 -4.69 -17.48
CA TYR A 148 13.39 -5.99 -16.86
C TYR A 148 13.66 -5.82 -15.37
N TYR A 149 13.08 -6.72 -14.58
CA TYR A 149 13.23 -6.71 -13.13
C TYR A 149 14.50 -7.41 -12.68
N LEU A 150 15.31 -6.75 -11.88
CA LEU A 150 16.39 -7.37 -11.14
C LEU A 150 16.00 -7.54 -9.68
N ARG A 151 16.29 -8.73 -9.15
CA ARG A 151 16.00 -9.12 -7.78
C ARG A 151 17.28 -9.40 -7.02
N ASN A 152 17.21 -9.19 -5.69
CA ASN A 152 18.23 -9.70 -4.77
C ASN A 152 17.94 -11.18 -4.40
N ALA A 153 18.80 -11.77 -3.55
CA ALA A 153 18.66 -13.13 -3.08
C ALA A 153 17.36 -13.40 -2.30
N GLN A 154 16.72 -12.35 -1.75
CA GLN A 154 15.46 -12.44 -1.01
C GLN A 154 14.22 -12.25 -1.92
N SER A 155 14.43 -12.18 -3.24
CA SER A 155 13.41 -11.91 -4.25
C SER A 155 12.83 -10.50 -4.24
N ASP A 156 13.46 -9.54 -3.52
CA ASP A 156 13.07 -8.14 -3.62
C ASP A 156 13.42 -7.58 -4.99
N ILE A 157 12.51 -6.84 -5.58
CA ILE A 157 12.81 -6.09 -6.80
C ILE A 157 13.63 -4.87 -6.40
N VAL A 158 14.91 -4.87 -6.77
CA VAL A 158 15.86 -3.80 -6.43
C VAL A 158 16.12 -2.86 -7.58
N LYS A 159 15.98 -3.32 -8.84
CA LYS A 159 16.20 -2.47 -10.03
C LYS A 159 15.24 -2.83 -11.15
N LEU A 160 15.00 -1.85 -12.02
CA LEU A 160 14.53 -2.07 -13.38
C LEU A 160 15.61 -1.56 -14.33
N ILE A 161 15.91 -2.38 -15.34
CA ILE A 161 16.88 -2.08 -16.39
C ILE A 161 16.18 -2.01 -17.74
N ASP A 162 16.73 -1.24 -18.66
CA ASP A 162 16.28 -1.21 -20.04
C ASP A 162 16.91 -2.32 -20.88
N LYS A 163 16.62 -2.36 -22.19
CA LYS A 163 17.15 -3.33 -23.14
C LYS A 163 18.66 -3.30 -23.31
N THR A 164 19.32 -2.22 -22.90
CA THR A 164 20.79 -2.07 -22.96
C THR A 164 21.48 -2.52 -21.67
N GLY A 165 20.70 -2.86 -20.63
CA GLY A 165 21.17 -3.17 -19.29
C GLY A 165 21.38 -1.95 -18.39
N ALA A 166 21.03 -0.74 -18.87
CA ALA A 166 21.13 0.46 -18.06
C ALA A 166 20.03 0.50 -16.99
N THR A 167 20.41 0.85 -15.75
CA THR A 167 19.47 0.99 -14.64
C THR A 167 18.63 2.25 -14.81
N VAL A 168 17.30 2.08 -14.93
CA VAL A 168 16.34 3.18 -15.08
C VAL A 168 15.56 3.46 -13.79
N VAL A 169 15.43 2.45 -12.93
CA VAL A 169 14.87 2.57 -11.57
C VAL A 169 15.70 1.75 -10.61
N GLU A 170 15.94 2.29 -9.43
CA GLU A 170 16.55 1.56 -8.30
C GLU A 170 15.72 1.79 -7.04
N TYR A 171 15.41 0.72 -6.32
CA TYR A 171 14.71 0.72 -5.04
C TYR A 171 15.65 0.32 -3.92
N ARG A 172 15.57 1.00 -2.79
CA ARG A 172 16.27 0.63 -1.56
C ARG A 172 15.26 0.44 -0.44
N TYR A 173 15.42 -0.64 0.31
CA TYR A 173 14.54 -1.00 1.41
C TYR A 173 15.34 -1.09 2.70
N ASP A 174 14.65 -0.90 3.84
CA ASP A 174 15.18 -1.34 5.12
C ASP A 174 15.02 -2.86 5.29
N SER A 175 15.52 -3.40 6.40
CA SER A 175 15.45 -4.83 6.71
C SER A 175 14.01 -5.37 6.84
N TRP A 176 13.04 -4.50 6.99
CA TRP A 176 11.62 -4.83 7.15
C TRP A 176 10.80 -4.65 5.86
N GLY A 177 11.44 -4.21 4.77
CA GLY A 177 10.80 -4.00 3.47
C GLY A 177 10.17 -2.63 3.28
N LYS A 178 10.42 -1.68 4.20
CA LYS A 178 10.02 -0.29 3.99
C LYS A 178 10.88 0.32 2.89
N LEU A 179 10.24 0.91 1.88
CA LEU A 179 10.93 1.62 0.82
C LEU A 179 11.59 2.89 1.36
N LEU A 180 12.92 2.92 1.32
CA LEU A 180 13.72 4.06 1.78
C LEU A 180 13.95 5.09 0.68
N SER A 181 14.20 4.62 -0.56
CA SER A 181 14.41 5.51 -1.70
C SER A 181 14.04 4.84 -3.01
N THR A 182 13.69 5.68 -3.99
CA THR A 182 13.55 5.32 -5.40
C THR A 182 14.38 6.31 -6.20
N SER A 183 15.32 5.81 -7.01
CA SER A 183 16.23 6.63 -7.84
C SER A 183 16.27 6.11 -9.28
N GLY A 184 16.93 6.85 -10.18
CA GLY A 184 17.04 6.54 -11.59
C GLY A 184 16.21 7.46 -12.48
N SER A 185 16.46 7.37 -13.81
CA SER A 185 15.85 8.26 -14.82
C SER A 185 14.32 8.16 -14.90
N LEU A 186 13.75 6.99 -14.53
CA LEU A 186 12.31 6.76 -14.53
C LEU A 186 11.74 6.58 -13.10
N ALA A 187 12.45 7.06 -12.07
CA ALA A 187 12.04 6.93 -10.67
C ALA A 187 10.65 7.53 -10.39
N SER A 188 10.39 8.74 -10.89
CA SER A 188 9.15 9.49 -10.67
C SER A 188 7.96 9.00 -11.51
N THR A 189 8.22 8.22 -12.55
CA THR A 189 7.22 7.71 -13.50
C THR A 189 7.03 6.19 -13.34
N LEU A 190 7.81 5.38 -14.04
CA LEU A 190 7.77 3.92 -13.93
C LEU A 190 8.00 3.45 -12.49
N GLY A 191 9.03 4.00 -11.82
CA GLY A 191 9.37 3.61 -10.44
C GLY A 191 8.24 3.86 -9.45
N LYS A 192 7.53 4.98 -9.59
CA LYS A 192 6.37 5.30 -8.75
C LYS A 192 5.14 4.46 -9.09
N ASN A 193 4.91 4.17 -10.38
CA ASN A 193 3.71 3.46 -10.85
C ASN A 193 3.84 1.94 -10.79
N ASN A 194 5.07 1.39 -10.71
CA ASN A 194 5.31 -0.05 -10.61
C ASN A 194 4.74 -0.60 -9.29
N PRO A 195 3.82 -1.60 -9.35
CA PRO A 195 3.24 -2.19 -8.15
C PRO A 195 4.12 -3.25 -7.48
N PHE A 196 5.10 -3.82 -8.19
CA PHE A 196 5.94 -4.90 -7.68
C PHE A 196 7.21 -4.35 -7.03
N ARG A 197 7.48 -4.73 -5.77
CA ARG A 197 8.61 -4.21 -4.99
C ARG A 197 9.19 -5.28 -4.06
N TYR A 198 9.04 -5.11 -2.76
CA TYR A 198 9.58 -5.99 -1.71
C TYR A 198 9.05 -7.42 -1.88
N ARG A 199 9.95 -8.40 -1.89
CA ARG A 199 9.69 -9.84 -2.12
C ARG A 199 8.91 -10.15 -3.40
N GLY A 200 8.91 -9.22 -4.37
CA GLY A 200 8.18 -9.38 -5.63
C GLY A 200 6.66 -9.35 -5.48
N TYR A 201 6.14 -9.07 -4.28
CA TYR A 201 4.71 -8.93 -4.07
C TYR A 201 4.20 -7.63 -4.69
N GLY A 202 3.05 -7.70 -5.33
CA GLY A 202 2.31 -6.52 -5.75
C GLY A 202 1.79 -5.76 -4.51
N LEU A 203 1.77 -4.44 -4.58
CA LEU A 203 1.21 -3.57 -3.54
C LEU A 203 -0.24 -3.92 -3.14
N ARG A 204 -0.88 -4.83 -3.89
CA ARG A 204 -2.22 -5.37 -3.62
C ARG A 204 -2.27 -6.32 -2.43
N ASP A 205 -1.17 -7.03 -2.17
CA ASP A 205 -1.11 -8.08 -1.13
C ASP A 205 -0.83 -7.54 0.27
N LEU A 206 -0.56 -6.23 0.39
CA LEU A 206 -0.64 -5.55 1.67
C LEU A 206 -2.12 -5.47 2.05
N ARG A 207 -2.66 -6.60 2.47
CA ARG A 207 -4.03 -6.70 2.97
C ARG A 207 -4.18 -5.72 4.13
N LEU A 208 -5.20 -4.88 4.06
CA LEU A 208 -5.77 -4.20 5.21
C LEU A 208 -6.05 -5.21 6.37
N SER A 209 -6.09 -6.51 6.06
CA SER A 209 -6.20 -7.59 7.03
C SER A 209 -5.07 -7.62 8.08
N CYS A 210 -3.89 -7.05 7.83
CA CYS A 210 -2.88 -6.86 8.87
C CYS A 210 -3.27 -5.80 9.90
N LEU A 211 -4.17 -4.89 9.56
CA LEU A 211 -4.69 -3.90 10.49
C LEU A 211 -5.83 -4.44 11.35
N LEU A 212 -6.52 -5.47 10.87
CA LEU A 212 -7.78 -5.95 11.41
C LEU A 212 -7.67 -7.27 12.16
N SER A 213 -6.68 -8.09 11.86
CA SER A 213 -6.41 -9.26 12.69
C SER A 213 -5.60 -8.78 13.90
N GLY A 214 -6.23 -8.72 15.07
CA GLY A 214 -5.59 -8.48 16.36
C GLY A 214 -4.53 -9.53 16.73
N SER A 215 -4.00 -10.26 15.77
CA SER A 215 -2.83 -11.10 15.92
C SER A 215 -1.60 -10.21 16.04
N SER A 216 -1.03 -10.24 17.22
CA SER A 216 0.21 -9.65 17.69
C SER A 216 1.37 -9.86 16.69
N PHE A 217 1.38 -9.14 15.59
CA PHE A 217 2.58 -8.99 14.79
C PHE A 217 3.18 -7.62 15.11
N THR A 218 4.19 -7.66 15.95
CA THR A 218 5.06 -6.54 16.29
C THR A 218 5.88 -6.16 15.06
N VAL A 219 5.31 -5.37 14.18
CA VAL A 219 6.08 -4.66 13.18
C VAL A 219 5.99 -3.19 13.54
N GLY A 220 7.13 -2.60 13.87
CA GLY A 220 7.26 -1.17 14.07
C GLY A 220 7.00 -0.43 12.76
N TRP A 221 5.75 -0.24 12.43
CA TRP A 221 5.33 0.52 11.24
C TRP A 221 5.19 1.98 11.64
N SER A 222 6.04 2.80 11.08
CA SER A 222 5.89 4.24 11.09
C SER A 222 4.51 4.61 10.54
N ARG A 223 3.86 5.62 11.12
CA ARG A 223 2.56 6.21 10.73
C ARG A 223 2.37 6.44 9.22
N THR A 224 3.44 6.50 8.48
CA THR A 224 3.48 6.84 7.05
C THR A 224 3.20 5.66 6.11
N LEU A 225 3.28 4.42 6.57
CA LEU A 225 3.22 3.26 5.65
C LEU A 225 1.81 2.70 5.43
N LEU A 226 0.84 3.10 6.23
CA LEU A 226 -0.56 2.71 6.09
C LEU A 226 -1.27 3.41 4.95
N MET A 227 -0.67 4.41 4.37
CA MET A 227 -1.44 5.40 3.69
C MET A 227 -1.23 5.54 2.21
N LEU A 228 -0.17 5.09 1.62
CA LEU A 228 0.11 5.57 0.27
C LEU A 228 1.00 4.63 -0.53
N SER A 229 0.40 3.65 -1.11
CA SER A 229 0.93 3.25 -2.43
C SER A 229 -0.08 2.46 -3.22
#